data_18aabd8304ecb07ba31672e65ff381c3
#
_entry.id   18aabd8304ecb07ba31672e65ff381c3
#
_cell.length_a   1.000
_cell.length_b   1.000
_cell.length_c   1.000
_cell.angle_alpha   90.00
_cell.angle_beta   90.00
_cell.angle_gamma   90.00
#
_symmetry.space_group_name_H-M   'P 1'
#
loop_
_entity.id
_entity.type
_entity.pdbx_description
1 polymer ?
#
loop_
_entity_poly.entity_id
_entity_poly.type
_entity_poly.pdbx_seq_one_letter_code
_entity_poly.pdbx_strand_id
1 'polypeptide(L)'
;MLLRETLREVLYGPPTTFGLSRFEAGGSLFSAPDAGLLRVAHAFTPAQALAPAAPGRPSAAQIVLHICQHLEHVSAVLHDPYALRPDEPEAWEVTLTPDQWQGTLVRLARAGQGLYDALYRPLTPR
;
A
#
# COMPACT_ATOMS: atom_id res chain seq x y z
N MET A 1 -11.49 12.62 -8.73
CA MET A 1 -10.31 12.62 -9.60
C MET A 1 -9.79 11.21 -9.79
N LEU A 2 -9.38 10.89 -10.99
CA LEU A 2 -9.04 9.53 -11.41
C LEU A 2 -7.92 8.89 -10.56
N LEU A 3 -6.87 9.65 -10.27
CA LEU A 3 -5.72 9.14 -9.51
C LEU A 3 -6.13 8.71 -8.09
N ARG A 4 -6.96 9.48 -7.42
CA ARG A 4 -7.41 9.17 -6.06
C ARG A 4 -8.25 7.90 -6.03
N GLU A 5 -9.15 7.77 -6.99
CA GLU A 5 -10.03 6.60 -7.10
C GLU A 5 -9.23 5.35 -7.40
N THR A 6 -8.25 5.45 -8.28
CA THR A 6 -7.35 4.34 -8.60
C THR A 6 -6.56 3.90 -7.37
N LEU A 7 -6.00 4.85 -6.62
CA LEU A 7 -5.27 4.53 -5.40
C LEU A 7 -6.17 3.83 -4.39
N ARG A 8 -7.38 4.33 -4.22
CA ARG A 8 -8.33 3.72 -3.30
C ARG A 8 -8.63 2.27 -3.69
N GLU A 9 -8.86 2.01 -4.96
CA GLU A 9 -9.10 0.65 -5.43
C GLU A 9 -7.91 -0.27 -5.22
N VAL A 10 -6.70 0.23 -5.47
CA VAL A 10 -5.48 -0.56 -5.26
C VAL A 10 -5.31 -0.93 -3.80
N LEU A 11 -5.57 0.01 -2.89
CA LEU A 11 -5.38 -0.22 -1.46
C LEU A 11 -6.50 -1.03 -0.82
N TYR A 12 -7.73 -0.71 -1.14
CA TYR A 12 -8.90 -1.21 -0.41
C TYR A 12 -9.80 -2.13 -1.24
N GLY A 13 -9.54 -2.24 -2.53
CA GLY A 13 -10.43 -2.91 -3.44
C GLY A 13 -11.64 -2.06 -3.80
N PRO A 14 -12.46 -2.51 -4.75
CA PRO A 14 -13.66 -1.78 -5.16
C PRO A 14 -14.69 -1.77 -4.04
N PRO A 15 -15.54 -0.73 -3.95
CA PRO A 15 -16.63 -0.70 -3.00
C PRO A 15 -17.58 -1.88 -3.23
N THR A 16 -17.95 -2.58 -2.15
CA THR A 16 -18.82 -3.75 -2.28
C THR A 16 -20.19 -3.42 -2.83
N THR A 17 -20.70 -2.22 -2.52
CA THR A 17 -22.00 -1.77 -3.00
C THR A 17 -22.03 -1.50 -4.49
N PHE A 18 -20.90 -1.11 -5.05
CA PHE A 18 -20.76 -0.80 -6.47
C PHE A 18 -19.88 -1.81 -7.19
N GLY A 19 -19.32 -2.75 -6.45
CA GLY A 19 -18.32 -3.67 -6.97
C GLY A 19 -18.82 -4.47 -8.16
N LEU A 20 -20.02 -4.97 -8.09
CA LEU A 20 -20.60 -5.77 -9.16
C LEU A 20 -20.70 -5.01 -10.47
N SER A 21 -21.32 -3.82 -10.45
CA SER A 21 -21.48 -3.06 -11.67
C SER A 21 -20.14 -2.58 -12.24
N ARG A 22 -19.21 -2.23 -11.39
CA ARG A 22 -17.87 -1.86 -11.83
C ARG A 22 -17.13 -3.02 -12.44
N PHE A 23 -17.28 -4.18 -11.87
CA PHE A 23 -16.75 -5.42 -12.40
C PHE A 23 -17.28 -5.72 -13.79
N GLU A 24 -18.60 -5.67 -13.90
CA GLU A 24 -19.27 -5.91 -15.16
C GLU A 24 -18.90 -4.89 -16.21
N ALA A 25 -18.59 -3.69 -15.81
CA ALA A 25 -18.11 -2.64 -16.69
C ALA A 25 -16.65 -2.80 -17.11
N GLY A 26 -16.02 -3.90 -16.76
CA GLY A 26 -14.63 -4.15 -17.14
C GLY A 26 -13.63 -3.39 -16.29
N GLY A 27 -13.84 -3.35 -14.98
CA GLY A 27 -12.89 -2.76 -14.06
C GLY A 27 -11.49 -3.32 -14.21
N SER A 28 -10.48 -2.59 -13.74
CA SER A 28 -9.08 -2.98 -13.86
C SER A 28 -8.79 -4.28 -13.11
N LEU A 29 -7.62 -4.84 -13.33
CA LEU A 29 -7.14 -6.01 -12.59
C LEU A 29 -7.09 -5.78 -11.09
N PHE A 30 -7.00 -4.52 -10.66
CA PHE A 30 -6.98 -4.15 -9.25
C PHE A 30 -8.38 -4.01 -8.66
N SER A 31 -9.41 -4.16 -9.45
CA SER A 31 -10.80 -3.92 -9.04
C SER A 31 -11.51 -5.17 -8.51
N ALA A 32 -10.84 -6.32 -8.47
CA ALA A 32 -11.43 -7.52 -7.87
C ALA A 32 -11.79 -7.25 -6.40
N PRO A 33 -12.98 -7.68 -5.92
CA PRO A 33 -13.40 -7.37 -4.55
C PRO A 33 -12.41 -7.77 -3.47
N ASP A 34 -11.60 -8.79 -3.72
CA ASP A 34 -10.58 -9.29 -2.81
C ASP A 34 -9.17 -8.90 -3.22
N ALA A 35 -9.00 -8.03 -4.19
CA ALA A 35 -7.71 -7.69 -4.75
C ALA A 35 -7.07 -6.43 -4.16
N GLY A 36 -7.75 -5.74 -3.25
CA GLY A 36 -7.16 -4.57 -2.60
C GLY A 36 -5.91 -4.94 -1.83
N LEU A 37 -4.87 -4.12 -1.94
CA LEU A 37 -3.56 -4.41 -1.36
C LEU A 37 -3.63 -4.71 0.14
N LEU A 38 -4.38 -3.89 0.90
CA LEU A 38 -4.54 -4.12 2.33
C LEU A 38 -5.22 -5.45 2.62
N ARG A 39 -6.25 -5.77 1.85
CA ARG A 39 -6.98 -7.02 2.03
C ARG A 39 -6.11 -8.23 1.71
N VAL A 40 -5.37 -8.17 0.62
CA VAL A 40 -4.44 -9.24 0.24
C VAL A 40 -3.34 -9.39 1.30
N ALA A 41 -2.78 -8.29 1.77
CA ALA A 41 -1.73 -8.32 2.78
C ALA A 41 -2.24 -8.95 4.09
N HIS A 42 -3.45 -8.62 4.51
CA HIS A 42 -4.04 -9.19 5.72
C HIS A 42 -4.41 -10.68 5.58
N ALA A 43 -4.52 -11.18 4.36
CA ALA A 43 -4.80 -12.60 4.13
C ALA A 43 -3.60 -13.51 4.40
N PHE A 44 -2.38 -12.96 4.40
CA PHE A 44 -1.19 -13.73 4.72
C PHE A 44 -1.13 -14.06 6.20
N THR A 45 -0.87 -15.32 6.55
CA THR A 45 -0.42 -15.62 7.90
C THR A 45 1.00 -15.07 8.09
N PRO A 46 1.46 -14.82 9.34
CA PRO A 46 2.83 -14.39 9.55
C PRO A 46 3.86 -15.32 8.90
N ALA A 47 3.66 -16.63 9.00
CA ALA A 47 4.57 -17.60 8.39
C ALA A 47 4.61 -17.43 6.86
N GLN A 48 3.47 -17.26 6.23
CA GLN A 48 3.40 -17.03 4.78
C GLN A 48 4.05 -15.71 4.38
N ALA A 49 3.79 -14.65 5.14
CA ALA A 49 4.32 -13.34 4.84
C ALA A 49 5.83 -13.26 4.96
N LEU A 50 6.41 -13.99 5.91
CA LEU A 50 7.84 -13.93 6.22
C LEU A 50 8.67 -14.89 5.37
N ALA A 51 8.05 -15.89 4.76
CA ALA A 51 8.77 -16.85 3.92
C ALA A 51 9.08 -16.23 2.55
N PRO A 52 10.29 -16.43 2.02
CA PRO A 52 10.57 -16.06 0.63
C PRO A 52 9.64 -16.83 -0.31
N ALA A 53 9.17 -16.16 -1.35
CA ALA A 53 8.33 -16.82 -2.36
C ALA A 53 9.08 -17.91 -3.11
N ALA A 54 10.39 -17.75 -3.25
CA ALA A 54 11.30 -18.70 -3.87
C ALA A 54 12.73 -18.36 -3.40
N PRO A 55 13.71 -19.26 -3.57
CA PRO A 55 15.09 -18.94 -3.21
C PRO A 55 15.58 -17.66 -3.90
N GLY A 56 16.17 -16.77 -3.14
CA GLY A 56 16.66 -15.49 -3.65
C GLY A 56 15.61 -14.43 -3.95
N ARG A 57 14.35 -14.70 -3.65
CA ARG A 57 13.25 -13.75 -3.84
C ARG A 57 12.87 -13.11 -2.50
N PRO A 58 12.37 -11.88 -2.54
CA PRO A 58 11.88 -11.25 -1.31
C PRO A 58 10.64 -11.96 -0.77
N SER A 59 10.42 -11.82 0.53
CA SER A 59 9.17 -12.24 1.16
C SER A 59 8.06 -11.24 0.86
N ALA A 60 6.80 -11.67 1.04
CA ALA A 60 5.67 -10.75 0.95
C ALA A 60 5.82 -9.60 1.96
N ALA A 61 6.34 -9.89 3.15
CA ALA A 61 6.57 -8.86 4.17
C ALA A 61 7.57 -7.80 3.69
N GLN A 62 8.64 -8.19 3.04
CA GLN A 62 9.61 -7.25 2.48
C GLN A 62 8.98 -6.40 1.36
N ILE A 63 8.18 -7.01 0.51
CA ILE A 63 7.48 -6.29 -0.56
C ILE A 63 6.53 -5.26 0.04
N VAL A 64 5.75 -5.64 1.04
CA VAL A 64 4.82 -4.71 1.70
C VAL A 64 5.57 -3.58 2.40
N LEU A 65 6.67 -3.88 3.08
CA LEU A 65 7.50 -2.84 3.70
C LEU A 65 8.04 -1.86 2.64
N HIS A 66 8.51 -2.37 1.51
CA HIS A 66 8.96 -1.54 0.40
C HIS A 66 7.85 -0.60 -0.09
N ILE A 67 6.63 -1.12 -0.21
CA ILE A 67 5.48 -0.31 -0.60
C ILE A 67 5.21 0.77 0.44
N CYS A 68 5.27 0.45 1.73
CA CYS A 68 5.11 1.44 2.80
C CYS A 68 6.12 2.58 2.66
N GLN A 69 7.39 2.24 2.45
CA GLN A 69 8.46 3.22 2.28
C GLN A 69 8.19 4.14 1.09
N HIS A 70 7.73 3.59 -0.01
CA HIS A 70 7.38 4.35 -1.19
C HIS A 70 6.19 5.29 -0.97
N LEU A 71 5.12 4.78 -0.40
CA LEU A 71 3.92 5.58 -0.14
C LEU A 71 4.23 6.75 0.79
N GLU A 72 5.02 6.50 1.82
CA GLU A 72 5.43 7.54 2.77
C GLU A 72 6.28 8.60 2.10
N HIS A 73 7.22 8.18 1.25
CA HIS A 73 8.07 9.14 0.54
C HIS A 73 7.28 9.98 -0.45
N VAL A 74 6.40 9.38 -1.22
CA VAL A 74 5.53 10.11 -2.15
C VAL A 74 4.66 11.12 -1.40
N SER A 75 4.07 10.71 -0.27
CA SER A 75 3.29 11.64 0.57
C SER A 75 4.14 12.80 1.05
N ALA A 76 5.37 12.53 1.49
CA ALA A 76 6.28 13.57 1.95
C ALA A 76 6.63 14.56 0.84
N VAL A 77 6.90 14.06 -0.37
CA VAL A 77 7.24 14.89 -1.53
C VAL A 77 6.05 15.76 -1.96
N LEU A 78 4.83 15.26 -1.82
CA LEU A 78 3.63 16.05 -2.11
C LEU A 78 3.48 17.25 -1.17
N HIS A 79 3.97 17.12 0.07
CA HIS A 79 3.95 18.21 1.05
C HIS A 79 5.17 19.12 0.88
N ASP A 80 6.32 18.55 0.57
CA ASP A 80 7.59 19.25 0.42
C ASP A 80 8.39 18.60 -0.72
N PRO A 81 8.49 19.26 -1.89
CA PRO A 81 9.22 18.70 -3.02
C PRO A 81 10.69 18.39 -2.75
N TYR A 82 11.25 18.97 -1.70
CA TYR A 82 12.65 18.74 -1.30
C TYR A 82 12.77 17.72 -0.17
N ALA A 83 11.69 17.03 0.18
CA ALA A 83 11.73 16.02 1.23
C ALA A 83 12.74 14.92 0.89
N LEU A 84 13.59 14.62 1.85
CA LEU A 84 14.55 13.53 1.74
C LEU A 84 13.91 12.23 2.21
N ARG A 85 14.38 11.12 1.66
CA ARG A 85 13.98 9.80 2.17
C ARG A 85 14.49 9.65 3.60
N PRO A 86 13.68 9.06 4.50
CA PRO A 86 14.15 8.77 5.85
C PRO A 86 15.40 7.89 5.83
N ASP A 87 16.25 8.05 6.84
CA ASP A 87 17.39 7.17 7.04
C ASP A 87 16.91 5.85 7.64
N GLU A 88 16.52 4.97 6.76
CA GLU A 88 15.95 3.67 7.10
C GLU A 88 16.53 2.62 6.15
N PRO A 89 16.85 1.41 6.64
CA PRO A 89 17.32 0.34 5.76
C PRO A 89 16.30 0.05 4.67
N GLU A 90 16.79 -0.28 3.48
CA GLU A 90 15.93 -0.74 2.40
C GLU A 90 15.20 -2.01 2.83
N ALA A 91 13.96 -2.14 2.38
CA ALA A 91 13.12 -3.27 2.77
C ALA A 91 13.77 -4.63 2.47
N TRP A 92 14.57 -4.68 1.41
CA TRP A 92 15.27 -5.90 0.99
C TRP A 92 16.38 -6.33 1.94
N GLU A 93 16.84 -5.43 2.79
CA GLU A 93 17.90 -5.66 3.77
C GLU A 93 17.36 -6.05 5.14
N VAL A 94 16.03 -6.01 5.32
CA VAL A 94 15.39 -6.24 6.60
C VAL A 94 14.80 -7.63 6.65
N THR A 95 15.08 -8.35 7.74
CA THR A 95 14.39 -9.59 8.07
C THR A 95 13.36 -9.28 9.14
N LEU A 96 12.10 -9.41 8.79
CA LEU A 96 11.00 -9.06 9.68
C LEU A 96 10.64 -10.21 10.61
N THR A 97 10.31 -9.87 11.85
CA THR A 97 9.72 -10.81 12.81
C THR A 97 8.19 -10.81 12.65
N PRO A 98 7.47 -11.80 13.23
CA PRO A 98 6.01 -11.78 13.21
C PRO A 98 5.40 -10.49 13.76
N ASP A 99 5.96 -9.98 14.87
CA ASP A 99 5.49 -8.71 15.44
C ASP A 99 5.74 -7.54 14.50
N GLN A 100 6.89 -7.51 13.85
CA GLN A 100 7.20 -6.49 12.86
C GLN A 100 6.29 -6.58 11.63
N TRP A 101 5.90 -7.78 11.25
CA TRP A 101 4.91 -7.96 10.19
C TRP A 101 3.58 -7.32 10.55
N GLN A 102 3.08 -7.54 11.77
CA GLN A 102 1.86 -6.90 12.23
C GLN A 102 1.99 -5.37 12.21
N GLY A 103 3.13 -4.86 12.68
CA GLY A 103 3.42 -3.43 12.62
C GLY A 103 3.48 -2.90 11.19
N THR A 104 3.97 -3.69 10.25
CA THR A 104 4.03 -3.33 8.84
C THR A 104 2.64 -3.21 8.23
N LEU A 105 1.70 -4.09 8.62
CA LEU A 105 0.31 -3.98 8.18
C LEU A 105 -0.34 -2.68 8.66
N VAL A 106 -0.09 -2.29 9.91
CA VAL A 106 -0.56 -1.02 10.44
C VAL A 106 0.09 0.15 9.69
N ARG A 107 1.38 0.06 9.44
CA ARG A 107 2.12 1.07 8.69
C ARG A 107 1.58 1.23 7.26
N LEU A 108 1.25 0.12 6.61
CA LEU A 108 0.65 0.15 5.26
C LEU A 108 -0.68 0.91 5.26
N ALA A 109 -1.55 0.63 6.22
CA ALA A 109 -2.83 1.32 6.33
C ALA A 109 -2.63 2.83 6.54
N ARG A 110 -1.70 3.20 7.40
CA ARG A 110 -1.38 4.61 7.67
C ARG A 110 -0.74 5.30 6.47
N ALA A 111 0.20 4.63 5.81
CA ALA A 111 0.87 5.18 4.65
C ALA A 111 -0.11 5.40 3.49
N GLY A 112 -0.99 4.45 3.26
CA GLY A 112 -2.04 4.56 2.25
C GLY A 112 -3.01 5.68 2.56
N GLN A 113 -3.45 5.80 3.80
CA GLN A 113 -4.34 6.87 4.23
C GLN A 113 -3.65 8.23 4.11
N GLY A 114 -2.39 8.31 4.50
CA GLY A 114 -1.61 9.54 4.40
C GLY A 114 -1.48 10.04 2.96
N LEU A 115 -1.21 9.12 2.03
CA LEU A 115 -1.14 9.49 0.62
C LEU A 115 -2.50 9.90 0.08
N TYR A 116 -3.57 9.16 0.43
CA TYR A 116 -4.92 9.51 0.04
C TYR A 116 -5.29 10.91 0.51
N ASP A 117 -5.02 11.22 1.78
CA ASP A 117 -5.31 12.53 2.35
C ASP A 117 -4.49 13.62 1.66
N ALA A 118 -3.23 13.37 1.34
CA ALA A 118 -2.39 14.32 0.63
C ALA A 118 -2.94 14.66 -0.75
N LEU A 119 -3.47 13.66 -1.46
CA LEU A 119 -4.07 13.85 -2.78
C LEU A 119 -5.43 14.55 -2.71
N TYR A 120 -6.13 14.43 -1.58
CA TYR A 120 -7.43 15.08 -1.38
C TYR A 120 -7.32 16.47 -0.80
N ARG A 121 -6.15 16.85 -0.29
CA ARG A 121 -5.99 18.16 0.33
C ARG A 121 -6.26 19.25 -0.71
N PRO A 122 -7.19 20.18 -0.43
CA PRO A 122 -7.41 21.29 -1.33
C PRO A 122 -6.13 22.12 -1.46
N LEU A 123 -5.81 22.50 -2.69
CA LEU A 123 -4.73 23.43 -2.94
C LEU A 123 -5.18 24.80 -2.39
N THR A 124 -4.62 25.20 -1.26
CA THR A 124 -4.88 26.53 -0.73
C THR A 124 -4.04 27.53 -1.51
N PRO A 125 -4.66 28.50 -2.14
CA PRO A 125 -3.87 29.57 -2.77
C PRO A 125 -3.09 30.31 -1.69
N ARG A 126 -1.87 30.60 -2.00
CA ARG A 126 -1.03 31.39 -1.12
C ARG A 126 -0.80 32.75 -1.72
#